data_37793429fa71895d4424ab3e085eb8b2
#
_entry.id   37793429fa71895d4424ab3e085eb8b2
#
_cell.length_a   1.000
_cell.length_b   1.000
_cell.length_c   1.000
_cell.angle_alpha   90.00
_cell.angle_beta   90.00
_cell.angle_gamma   90.00
#
_symmetry.space_group_name_H-M   'P 1'
#
loop_
_entity.id
_entity.type
_entity.pdbx_description
1 polymer ?
#
loop_
_entity_poly.entity_id
_entity_poly.type
_entity_poly.pdbx_seq_one_letter_code
_entity_poly.pdbx_strand_id
1 'polypeptide(L)'
;MNAEASWIIKFLTRIRDMRVVWDVMGSLYNRAIHDVIAALYDDIARELTVPQKAHVLDVGAGRGYLSLAVAAEHPDAHVIGIDYSIRQVRAAEKYRLQRVVDNCSFERGNAMDLQFPDETFAAAVSVGSIKHWPDSHRGLTEIHRVLKPGSCLIIAETDREATDEALTDFVKRFRLCFVPDRLHFWGLRHVIFGQSFSAEALADAVADAGFRDVKCLRVPTCPYVIVKAWK
;
A
#
# COMPACT_ATOMS: atom_id res chain seq x y z
N MET A 1 -28.23 -2.93 7.58
CA MET A 1 -27.18 -3.05 8.62
C MET A 1 -27.66 -2.25 9.83
N ASN A 2 -27.84 -2.90 10.99
CA ASN A 2 -28.41 -2.26 12.19
C ASN A 2 -27.43 -1.23 12.77
N ALA A 3 -27.94 -0.18 13.46
CA ALA A 3 -27.14 0.90 14.05
C ALA A 3 -26.02 0.39 14.98
N GLU A 4 -26.26 -0.70 15.69
CA GLU A 4 -25.27 -1.37 16.56
C GLU A 4 -24.10 -1.96 15.78
N ALA A 5 -24.35 -2.61 14.64
CA ALA A 5 -23.27 -3.13 13.78
C ALA A 5 -22.41 -1.99 13.22
N SER A 6 -23.02 -0.85 12.88
CA SER A 6 -22.30 0.34 12.41
C SER A 6 -21.37 0.93 13.48
N TRP A 7 -21.80 0.94 14.76
CA TRP A 7 -20.95 1.42 15.86
C TRP A 7 -19.75 0.51 16.10
N ILE A 8 -19.96 -0.81 16.12
CA ILE A 8 -18.88 -1.80 16.29
C ILE A 8 -17.83 -1.66 15.19
N ILE A 9 -18.29 -1.53 13.94
CA ILE A 9 -17.37 -1.38 12.79
C ILE A 9 -16.54 -0.09 12.94
N LYS A 10 -17.16 1.04 13.25
CA LYS A 10 -16.47 2.32 13.48
C LYS A 10 -15.44 2.22 14.63
N PHE A 11 -15.81 1.57 15.71
CA PHE A 11 -14.93 1.37 16.86
C PHE A 11 -13.71 0.49 16.51
N LEU A 12 -13.94 -0.64 15.83
CA LEU A 12 -12.86 -1.53 15.40
C LEU A 12 -11.95 -0.88 14.37
N THR A 13 -12.50 -0.08 13.44
CA THR A 13 -11.73 0.70 12.47
C THR A 13 -10.83 1.71 13.19
N ARG A 14 -11.37 2.42 14.17
CA ARG A 14 -10.61 3.39 14.96
C ARG A 14 -9.46 2.73 15.74
N ILE A 15 -9.69 1.54 16.29
CA ILE A 15 -8.63 0.76 16.95
C ILE A 15 -7.59 0.33 15.91
N ARG A 16 -8.01 -0.19 14.76
CA ARG A 16 -7.12 -0.61 13.67
C ARG A 16 -6.16 0.51 13.27
N ASP A 17 -6.66 1.75 13.15
CA ASP A 17 -5.87 2.89 12.67
C ASP A 17 -4.99 3.51 13.77
N MET A 18 -5.06 3.01 15.01
CA MET A 18 -4.16 3.44 16.08
C MET A 18 -2.73 2.96 15.82
N ARG A 19 -1.76 3.88 15.92
CA ARG A 19 -0.32 3.59 15.75
C ARG A 19 0.16 2.39 16.57
N VAL A 20 -0.31 2.27 17.83
CA VAL A 20 0.08 1.17 18.74
C VAL A 20 -0.32 -0.19 18.17
N VAL A 21 -1.47 -0.28 17.50
CA VAL A 21 -1.94 -1.53 16.88
C VAL A 21 -1.04 -1.92 15.72
N TRP A 22 -0.64 -0.97 14.88
CA TRP A 22 0.32 -1.20 13.80
C TRP A 22 1.72 -1.54 14.31
N ASP A 23 2.14 -0.94 15.40
CA ASP A 23 3.42 -1.27 16.03
C ASP A 23 3.46 -2.70 16.59
N VAL A 24 2.34 -3.24 17.06
CA VAL A 24 2.27 -4.58 17.67
C VAL A 24 1.84 -5.65 16.67
N MET A 25 0.77 -5.41 15.93
CA MET A 25 0.14 -6.40 15.06
C MET A 25 0.58 -6.32 13.60
N GLY A 26 1.04 -5.13 13.14
CA GLY A 26 1.43 -4.92 11.76
C GLY A 26 2.53 -5.87 11.27
N SER A 27 3.41 -6.30 12.18
CA SER A 27 4.46 -7.27 11.85
C SER A 27 3.91 -8.67 11.50
N LEU A 28 2.92 -9.17 12.25
CA LEU A 28 2.27 -10.46 11.97
C LEU A 28 1.36 -10.37 10.75
N TYR A 29 0.58 -9.30 10.66
CA TYR A 29 -0.30 -9.02 9.53
C TYR A 29 0.47 -8.94 8.23
N ASN A 30 1.52 -8.10 8.16
CA ASN A 30 2.30 -7.89 6.96
C ASN A 30 3.01 -9.18 6.49
N ARG A 31 3.47 -10.03 7.41
CA ARG A 31 4.08 -11.30 7.04
C ARG A 31 3.05 -12.28 6.45
N ALA A 32 1.88 -12.37 7.06
CA ALA A 32 0.83 -13.27 6.60
C ALA A 32 0.24 -12.82 5.25
N ILE A 33 0.07 -11.49 5.07
CA ILE A 33 -0.48 -10.95 3.83
C ILE A 33 0.54 -10.98 2.68
N HIS A 34 1.84 -10.86 2.98
CA HIS A 34 2.90 -10.87 1.97
C HIS A 34 2.82 -12.09 1.06
N ASP A 35 2.70 -13.29 1.64
CA ASP A 35 2.68 -14.53 0.85
C ASP A 35 1.45 -14.60 -0.07
N VAL A 36 0.37 -13.89 0.28
CA VAL A 36 -0.88 -13.86 -0.51
C VAL A 36 -0.79 -12.85 -1.66
N ILE A 37 -0.09 -11.73 -1.47
CA ILE A 37 0.00 -10.65 -2.46
C ILE A 37 1.41 -10.48 -3.05
N ALA A 38 2.30 -11.45 -2.85
CA ALA A 38 3.68 -11.38 -3.39
C ALA A 38 3.68 -11.20 -4.92
N ALA A 39 2.82 -11.93 -5.64
CA ALA A 39 2.67 -11.78 -7.08
C ALA A 39 2.24 -10.36 -7.48
N LEU A 40 1.42 -9.69 -6.67
CA LEU A 40 1.02 -8.30 -6.91
C LEU A 40 2.22 -7.34 -6.80
N TYR A 41 3.14 -7.59 -5.87
CA TYR A 41 4.36 -6.79 -5.76
C TYR A 41 5.25 -6.93 -6.99
N ASP A 42 5.43 -8.16 -7.48
CA ASP A 42 6.22 -8.44 -8.68
C ASP A 42 5.57 -7.84 -9.94
N ASP A 43 4.23 -7.90 -10.04
CA ASP A 43 3.49 -7.28 -11.14
C ASP A 43 3.64 -5.76 -11.12
N ILE A 44 3.49 -5.11 -9.96
CA ILE A 44 3.69 -3.66 -9.81
C ILE A 44 5.13 -3.27 -10.18
N ALA A 45 6.12 -4.03 -9.71
CA ALA A 45 7.52 -3.74 -10.01
C ALA A 45 7.80 -3.78 -11.52
N ARG A 46 7.29 -4.79 -12.24
CA ARG A 46 7.43 -4.92 -13.71
C ARG A 46 6.67 -3.86 -14.51
N GLU A 47 5.54 -3.39 -13.97
CA GLU A 47 4.72 -2.35 -14.61
C GLU A 47 5.31 -0.93 -14.47
N LEU A 48 6.26 -0.72 -13.57
CA LEU A 48 6.92 0.57 -13.43
C LEU A 48 7.84 0.83 -14.61
N THR A 49 7.79 2.05 -15.12
CA THR A 49 8.79 2.55 -16.08
C THR A 49 9.75 3.45 -15.32
N VAL A 50 10.98 2.97 -15.11
CA VAL A 50 11.99 3.67 -14.31
C VAL A 50 13.23 3.93 -15.18
N PRO A 51 13.63 5.20 -15.38
CA PRO A 51 14.88 5.53 -16.05
C PRO A 51 16.10 4.99 -15.26
N GLN A 52 17.19 4.74 -15.97
CA GLN A 52 18.44 4.35 -15.32
C GLN A 52 18.92 5.40 -14.30
N LYS A 53 19.49 4.94 -13.20
CA LYS A 53 20.01 5.78 -12.10
C LYS A 53 18.96 6.72 -11.48
N ALA A 54 17.68 6.39 -11.64
CA ALA A 54 16.60 7.17 -11.07
C ALA A 54 16.30 6.78 -9.62
N HIS A 55 15.60 7.68 -8.92
CA HIS A 55 15.05 7.38 -7.60
C HIS A 55 13.57 7.00 -7.71
N VAL A 56 13.16 5.97 -6.98
CA VAL A 56 11.78 5.50 -6.84
C VAL A 56 11.35 5.63 -5.38
N LEU A 57 10.15 6.13 -5.14
CA LEU A 57 9.58 6.28 -3.81
C LEU A 57 8.53 5.20 -3.54
N ASP A 58 8.64 4.49 -2.40
CA ASP A 58 7.59 3.60 -1.89
C ASP A 58 6.98 4.22 -0.63
N VAL A 59 5.70 4.63 -0.71
CA VAL A 59 5.00 5.36 0.36
C VAL A 59 4.15 4.42 1.20
N GLY A 60 4.51 4.29 2.48
CA GLY A 60 3.93 3.29 3.37
C GLY A 60 4.53 1.91 3.15
N ALA A 61 5.85 1.87 2.97
CA ALA A 61 6.59 0.67 2.59
C ALA A 61 6.45 -0.53 3.55
N GLY A 62 5.97 -0.30 4.77
CA GLY A 62 5.80 -1.36 5.76
C GLY A 62 7.11 -2.10 6.02
N ARG A 63 7.13 -3.39 5.74
CA ARG A 63 8.35 -4.24 5.87
C ARG A 63 9.25 -4.22 4.63
N GLY A 64 8.96 -3.39 3.64
CA GLY A 64 9.79 -3.20 2.47
C GLY A 64 9.66 -4.26 1.38
N TYR A 65 8.63 -5.08 1.40
CA TYR A 65 8.48 -6.15 0.41
C TYR A 65 8.36 -5.62 -1.01
N LEU A 66 7.50 -4.60 -1.23
CA LEU A 66 7.36 -3.96 -2.54
C LEU A 66 8.64 -3.22 -2.92
N SER A 67 9.23 -2.44 -2.00
CA SER A 67 10.48 -1.71 -2.25
C SER A 67 11.58 -2.65 -2.74
N LEU A 68 11.71 -3.84 -2.14
CA LEU A 68 12.72 -4.83 -2.53
C LEU A 68 12.39 -5.51 -3.87
N ALA A 69 11.11 -5.74 -4.18
CA ALA A 69 10.69 -6.23 -5.50
C ALA A 69 11.03 -5.22 -6.59
N VAL A 70 10.75 -3.93 -6.36
CA VAL A 70 11.10 -2.83 -7.28
C VAL A 70 12.62 -2.70 -7.43
N ALA A 71 13.39 -2.80 -6.35
CA ALA A 71 14.85 -2.75 -6.39
C ALA A 71 15.46 -3.92 -7.17
N ALA A 72 14.87 -5.10 -7.09
CA ALA A 72 15.32 -6.27 -7.84
C ALA A 72 15.01 -6.16 -9.34
N GLU A 73 13.83 -5.63 -9.70
CA GLU A 73 13.42 -5.43 -11.10
C GLU A 73 14.21 -4.30 -11.79
N HIS A 74 14.59 -3.27 -11.01
CA HIS A 74 15.29 -2.07 -11.49
C HIS A 74 16.66 -1.91 -10.80
N PRO A 75 17.66 -2.75 -11.10
CA PRO A 75 18.95 -2.77 -10.40
C PRO A 75 19.74 -1.46 -10.51
N ASP A 76 19.52 -0.67 -11.56
CA ASP A 76 20.16 0.63 -11.76
C ASP A 76 19.45 1.78 -11.04
N ALA A 77 18.26 1.57 -10.48
CA ALA A 77 17.52 2.57 -9.72
C ALA A 77 17.81 2.45 -8.23
N HIS A 78 17.61 3.54 -7.49
CA HIS A 78 17.62 3.51 -6.03
C HIS A 78 16.21 3.69 -5.48
N VAL A 79 15.74 2.72 -4.69
CA VAL A 79 14.41 2.73 -4.08
C VAL A 79 14.50 3.29 -2.66
N ILE A 80 13.66 4.28 -2.35
CA ILE A 80 13.52 4.84 -1.00
C ILE A 80 12.12 4.47 -0.48
N GLY A 81 12.07 3.61 0.52
CA GLY A 81 10.83 3.26 1.20
C GLY A 81 10.62 4.11 2.45
N ILE A 82 9.46 4.74 2.57
CA ILE A 82 9.10 5.48 3.78
C ILE A 82 7.94 4.81 4.50
N ASP A 83 7.98 4.84 5.84
CA ASP A 83 6.86 4.41 6.68
C ASP A 83 6.77 5.28 7.94
N TYR A 84 5.54 5.53 8.40
CA TYR A 84 5.30 6.31 9.61
C TYR A 84 5.79 5.60 10.88
N SER A 85 5.74 4.26 10.89
CA SER A 85 6.18 3.43 12.00
C SER A 85 7.68 3.13 11.93
N ILE A 86 8.44 3.63 12.89
CA ILE A 86 9.87 3.31 13.02
C ILE A 86 10.15 1.81 13.22
N ARG A 87 9.18 1.04 13.72
CA ARG A 87 9.29 -0.41 13.84
C ARG A 87 9.23 -1.10 12.48
N GLN A 88 8.36 -0.62 11.60
CA GLN A 88 8.29 -1.10 10.21
C GLN A 88 9.58 -0.79 9.46
N VAL A 89 10.06 0.45 9.56
CA VAL A 89 11.35 0.87 8.96
C VAL A 89 12.50 -0.03 9.40
N ARG A 90 12.64 -0.28 10.71
CA ARG A 90 13.68 -1.19 11.23
C ARG A 90 13.52 -2.63 10.75
N ALA A 91 12.27 -3.09 10.61
CA ALA A 91 12.00 -4.43 10.09
C ALA A 91 12.31 -4.54 8.60
N ALA A 92 12.01 -3.50 7.81
CA ALA A 92 12.32 -3.41 6.40
C ALA A 92 13.85 -3.38 6.17
N GLU A 93 14.57 -2.57 6.94
CA GLU A 93 16.02 -2.49 6.86
C GLU A 93 16.69 -3.80 7.23
N LYS A 94 16.21 -4.47 8.29
CA LYS A 94 16.70 -5.82 8.65
C LYS A 94 16.45 -6.82 7.51
N TYR A 95 15.29 -6.77 6.86
CA TYR A 95 14.94 -7.67 5.77
C TYR A 95 15.79 -7.39 4.52
N ARG A 96 16.05 -6.11 4.21
CA ARG A 96 16.96 -5.67 3.15
C ARG A 96 18.38 -6.23 3.34
N LEU A 97 18.94 -6.06 4.55
CA LEU A 97 20.28 -6.55 4.88
C LEU A 97 20.39 -8.07 4.78
N GLN A 98 19.34 -8.81 5.17
CA GLN A 98 19.32 -10.27 5.04
C GLN A 98 19.32 -10.74 3.58
N ARG A 99 18.83 -9.90 2.65
CA ARG A 99 18.78 -10.19 1.21
C ARG A 99 19.91 -9.56 0.42
N VAL A 100 20.79 -8.82 1.09
CA VAL A 100 21.96 -8.17 0.48
C VAL A 100 21.56 -7.27 -0.70
N VAL A 101 20.53 -6.42 -0.48
CA VAL A 101 20.04 -5.46 -1.47
C VAL A 101 20.66 -4.09 -1.17
N ASP A 102 21.47 -3.55 -2.08
CA ASP A 102 22.22 -2.31 -1.87
C ASP A 102 21.55 -1.07 -2.49
N ASN A 103 20.69 -1.26 -3.48
CA ASN A 103 19.97 -0.19 -4.17
C ASN A 103 18.59 0.14 -3.56
N CYS A 104 18.42 -0.10 -2.27
CA CYS A 104 17.22 0.21 -1.54
C CYS A 104 17.57 0.75 -0.15
N SER A 105 16.80 1.69 0.37
CA SER A 105 16.94 2.22 1.73
C SER A 105 15.58 2.51 2.34
N PHE A 106 15.52 2.55 3.68
CA PHE A 106 14.27 2.81 4.39
C PHE A 106 14.43 3.90 5.42
N GLU A 107 13.48 4.82 5.46
CA GLU A 107 13.47 5.89 6.45
C GLU A 107 12.06 6.14 7.01
N ARG A 108 12.02 6.78 8.18
CA ARG A 108 10.76 7.18 8.76
C ARG A 108 10.24 8.42 8.06
N GLY A 109 9.00 8.35 7.54
CA GLY A 109 8.36 9.47 6.85
C GLY A 109 6.86 9.54 7.11
N ASN A 110 6.30 10.71 6.81
CA ASN A 110 4.87 10.96 6.83
C ASN A 110 4.40 11.22 5.39
N ALA A 111 3.48 10.41 4.88
CA ALA A 111 2.96 10.57 3.52
C ALA A 111 2.37 11.96 3.25
N MET A 112 1.80 12.61 4.29
CA MET A 112 1.19 13.93 4.18
C MET A 112 2.17 15.10 4.38
N ASP A 113 3.47 14.81 4.52
CA ASP A 113 4.54 15.79 4.71
C ASP A 113 5.89 15.14 4.35
N LEU A 114 6.11 14.94 3.05
CA LEU A 114 7.30 14.29 2.50
C LEU A 114 8.50 15.22 2.58
N GLN A 115 9.54 14.80 3.29
CA GLN A 115 10.76 15.60 3.51
C GLN A 115 11.74 15.48 2.32
N PHE A 116 11.21 15.54 1.10
CA PHE A 116 11.97 15.52 -0.15
C PHE A 116 11.69 16.79 -0.95
N PRO A 117 12.69 17.28 -1.71
CA PRO A 117 12.47 18.38 -2.67
C PRO A 117 11.44 18.00 -3.74
N ASP A 118 10.86 19.02 -4.36
CA ASP A 118 10.02 18.85 -5.54
C ASP A 118 10.79 18.10 -6.63
N GLU A 119 10.07 17.31 -7.44
CA GLU A 119 10.61 16.66 -8.62
C GLU A 119 11.86 15.78 -8.38
N THR A 120 11.90 15.11 -7.24
CA THR A 120 13.00 14.22 -6.86
C THR A 120 12.89 12.84 -7.52
N PHE A 121 11.68 12.25 -7.56
CA PHE A 121 11.46 10.87 -7.94
C PHE A 121 10.97 10.70 -9.38
N ALA A 122 11.41 9.64 -10.04
CA ALA A 122 10.99 9.28 -11.38
C ALA A 122 9.81 8.29 -11.39
N ALA A 123 9.48 7.71 -10.25
CA ALA A 123 8.28 6.91 -10.06
C ALA A 123 7.93 6.86 -8.56
N ALA A 124 6.66 6.60 -8.26
CA ALA A 124 6.23 6.30 -6.90
C ALA A 124 5.26 5.10 -6.88
N VAL A 125 5.30 4.36 -5.78
CA VAL A 125 4.41 3.24 -5.51
C VAL A 125 3.84 3.32 -4.10
N SER A 126 2.65 2.73 -3.88
CA SER A 126 2.07 2.53 -2.55
C SER A 126 1.12 1.35 -2.57
N VAL A 127 1.24 0.41 -1.63
CA VAL A 127 0.35 -0.75 -1.54
C VAL A 127 -0.23 -0.90 -0.15
N GLY A 128 -1.58 -0.91 -0.08
CA GLY A 128 -2.33 -1.15 1.17
C GLY A 128 -2.13 -0.08 2.25
N SER A 129 -1.74 1.12 1.89
CA SER A 129 -1.34 2.18 2.83
C SER A 129 -2.30 3.36 2.87
N ILE A 130 -2.77 3.85 1.71
CA ILE A 130 -3.51 5.12 1.58
C ILE A 130 -4.79 5.18 2.45
N LYS A 131 -5.48 4.06 2.66
CA LYS A 131 -6.66 3.99 3.54
C LYS A 131 -6.39 4.33 5.00
N HIS A 132 -5.11 4.32 5.41
CA HIS A 132 -4.68 4.63 6.77
C HIS A 132 -4.20 6.08 6.93
N TRP A 133 -4.13 6.84 5.84
CA TRP A 133 -3.72 8.24 5.92
C TRP A 133 -4.89 9.10 6.41
N PRO A 134 -4.70 9.91 7.44
CA PRO A 134 -5.71 10.84 7.94
C PRO A 134 -6.25 11.79 6.87
N ASP A 135 -5.38 12.18 5.91
CA ASP A 135 -5.70 13.02 4.77
C ASP A 135 -5.04 12.43 3.51
N SER A 136 -5.80 11.60 2.81
CA SER A 136 -5.33 10.93 1.60
C SER A 136 -5.08 11.91 0.45
N HIS A 137 -5.90 12.98 0.33
CA HIS A 137 -5.71 14.00 -0.69
C HIS A 137 -4.37 14.74 -0.49
N ARG A 138 -4.07 15.14 0.74
CA ARG A 138 -2.78 15.76 1.07
C ARG A 138 -1.61 14.82 0.77
N GLY A 139 -1.71 13.54 1.13
CA GLY A 139 -0.66 12.55 0.83
C GLY A 139 -0.43 12.37 -0.67
N LEU A 140 -1.50 12.30 -1.45
CA LEU A 140 -1.42 12.22 -2.92
C LEU A 140 -0.82 13.49 -3.53
N THR A 141 -1.18 14.68 -3.01
CA THR A 141 -0.60 15.96 -3.43
C THR A 141 0.90 16.02 -3.13
N GLU A 142 1.35 15.53 -1.98
CA GLU A 142 2.77 15.43 -1.66
C GLU A 142 3.51 14.47 -2.60
N ILE A 143 2.93 13.30 -2.91
CA ILE A 143 3.51 12.39 -3.90
C ILE A 143 3.61 13.07 -5.26
N HIS A 144 2.54 13.77 -5.69
CA HIS A 144 2.56 14.53 -6.93
C HIS A 144 3.66 15.60 -6.93
N ARG A 145 3.84 16.32 -5.82
CA ARG A 145 4.89 17.35 -5.68
C ARG A 145 6.30 16.77 -5.89
N VAL A 146 6.60 15.66 -5.22
CA VAL A 146 7.96 15.09 -5.24
C VAL A 146 8.26 14.27 -6.50
N LEU A 147 7.25 13.91 -7.30
CA LEU A 147 7.43 13.26 -8.59
C LEU A 147 7.89 14.25 -9.65
N LYS A 148 8.75 13.84 -10.55
CA LYS A 148 9.15 14.59 -11.75
C LYS A 148 8.01 14.66 -12.76
N PRO A 149 7.92 15.68 -13.61
CA PRO A 149 6.99 15.71 -14.74
C PRO A 149 7.11 14.44 -15.61
N GLY A 150 5.98 13.85 -15.98
CA GLY A 150 5.91 12.62 -16.76
C GLY A 150 6.19 11.33 -15.98
N SER A 151 6.40 11.41 -14.66
CA SER A 151 6.64 10.25 -13.80
C SER A 151 5.36 9.48 -13.49
N CYS A 152 5.50 8.16 -13.32
CA CYS A 152 4.41 7.23 -13.04
C CYS A 152 4.17 7.07 -11.53
N LEU A 153 2.89 7.02 -11.15
CA LEU A 153 2.40 6.57 -9.85
C LEU A 153 1.65 5.25 -10.02
N ILE A 154 1.94 4.24 -9.19
CA ILE A 154 1.10 3.05 -9.06
C ILE A 154 0.66 2.90 -7.60
N ILE A 155 -0.65 2.88 -7.38
CA ILE A 155 -1.25 2.60 -6.08
C ILE A 155 -2.06 1.30 -6.19
N ALA A 156 -1.84 0.38 -5.26
CA ALA A 156 -2.74 -0.76 -5.09
C ALA A 156 -3.37 -0.71 -3.69
N GLU A 157 -4.69 -0.83 -3.65
CA GLU A 157 -5.43 -0.77 -2.39
C GLU A 157 -6.51 -1.86 -2.34
N THR A 158 -6.90 -2.27 -1.13
CA THR A 158 -8.01 -3.19 -0.96
C THR A 158 -9.29 -2.60 -1.56
N ASP A 159 -10.00 -3.38 -2.39
CA ASP A 159 -11.23 -2.93 -3.05
C ASP A 159 -12.44 -3.08 -2.12
N ARG A 160 -13.10 -1.97 -1.79
CA ARG A 160 -14.36 -1.99 -1.02
C ARG A 160 -15.43 -2.83 -1.69
N GLU A 161 -15.44 -2.88 -3.02
CA GLU A 161 -16.42 -3.56 -3.85
C GLU A 161 -15.97 -4.97 -4.27
N ALA A 162 -14.87 -5.47 -3.68
CA ALA A 162 -14.43 -6.84 -3.94
C ALA A 162 -15.58 -7.84 -3.71
N THR A 163 -15.73 -8.80 -4.59
CA THR A 163 -16.79 -9.81 -4.50
C THR A 163 -16.58 -10.71 -3.27
N ASP A 164 -17.66 -11.29 -2.75
CA ASP A 164 -17.57 -12.22 -1.63
C ASP A 164 -16.76 -13.48 -2.00
N GLU A 165 -16.76 -13.84 -3.28
CA GLU A 165 -15.96 -14.96 -3.82
C GLU A 165 -14.46 -14.63 -3.73
N ALA A 166 -14.02 -13.46 -4.23
CA ALA A 166 -12.63 -13.01 -4.14
C ALA A 166 -12.16 -12.89 -2.68
N LEU A 167 -13.02 -12.37 -1.80
CA LEU A 167 -12.72 -12.29 -0.36
C LEU A 167 -12.63 -13.67 0.30
N THR A 168 -13.51 -14.62 -0.08
CA THR A 168 -13.49 -15.97 0.45
C THR A 168 -12.18 -16.69 0.08
N ASP A 169 -11.74 -16.52 -1.18
CA ASP A 169 -10.47 -17.10 -1.64
C ASP A 169 -9.26 -16.43 -0.99
N PHE A 170 -9.35 -15.14 -0.74
CA PHE A 170 -8.34 -14.41 0.02
C PHE A 170 -8.26 -14.91 1.47
N VAL A 171 -9.40 -15.10 2.16
CA VAL A 171 -9.46 -15.65 3.53
C VAL A 171 -8.84 -17.04 3.60
N LYS A 172 -9.11 -17.91 2.62
CA LYS A 172 -8.53 -19.26 2.58
C LYS A 172 -7.00 -19.25 2.48
N ARG A 173 -6.43 -18.28 1.77
CA ARG A 173 -4.97 -18.09 1.66
C ARG A 173 -4.39 -17.36 2.86
N PHE A 174 -5.13 -16.37 3.39
CA PHE A 174 -4.76 -15.56 4.54
C PHE A 174 -5.34 -16.16 5.83
N ARG A 175 -4.87 -17.35 6.24
CA ARG A 175 -5.37 -18.01 7.46
C ARG A 175 -4.74 -17.44 8.73
N LEU A 176 -5.59 -16.91 9.61
CA LEU A 176 -5.25 -16.66 11.02
C LEU A 176 -5.63 -17.89 11.83
N CYS A 177 -4.65 -18.68 12.27
CA CYS A 177 -4.82 -20.02 12.87
C CYS A 177 -5.79 -20.12 14.05
N PHE A 178 -6.22 -19.01 14.64
CA PHE A 178 -7.09 -18.99 15.83
C PHE A 178 -8.41 -18.25 15.63
N VAL A 179 -8.72 -17.82 14.40
CA VAL A 179 -9.96 -17.08 14.08
C VAL A 179 -10.83 -17.94 13.18
N PRO A 180 -12.09 -18.23 13.56
CA PRO A 180 -13.03 -18.92 12.68
C PRO A 180 -13.19 -18.19 11.33
N ASP A 181 -13.21 -18.91 10.21
CA ASP A 181 -13.26 -18.33 8.85
C ASP A 181 -14.41 -17.32 8.68
N ARG A 182 -15.57 -17.58 9.28
CA ARG A 182 -16.73 -16.66 9.24
C ARG A 182 -16.44 -15.33 9.92
N LEU A 183 -15.77 -15.34 11.06
CA LEU A 183 -15.41 -14.13 11.81
C LEU A 183 -14.28 -13.39 11.10
N HIS A 184 -13.32 -14.14 10.56
CA HIS A 184 -12.23 -13.60 9.75
C HIS A 184 -12.77 -12.92 8.48
N PHE A 185 -13.65 -13.58 7.73
CA PHE A 185 -14.34 -13.00 6.57
C PHE A 185 -15.11 -11.72 6.95
N TRP A 186 -15.90 -11.77 8.03
CA TRP A 186 -16.65 -10.60 8.49
C TRP A 186 -15.74 -9.42 8.83
N GLY A 187 -14.64 -9.69 9.55
CA GLY A 187 -13.65 -8.66 9.92
C GLY A 187 -12.98 -8.05 8.68
N LEU A 188 -12.54 -8.87 7.75
CA LEU A 188 -11.97 -8.38 6.49
C LEU A 188 -13.02 -7.57 5.71
N ARG A 189 -14.23 -8.13 5.50
CA ARG A 189 -15.28 -7.47 4.71
C ARG A 189 -15.67 -6.10 5.24
N HIS A 190 -15.83 -5.95 6.56
CA HIS A 190 -16.39 -4.74 7.15
C HIS A 190 -15.34 -3.79 7.75
N VAL A 191 -14.25 -4.31 8.30
CA VAL A 191 -13.25 -3.49 9.01
C VAL A 191 -12.06 -3.14 8.10
N ILE A 192 -11.65 -4.03 7.21
CA ILE A 192 -10.50 -3.79 6.32
C ILE A 192 -11.00 -3.27 4.96
N PHE A 193 -11.69 -4.11 4.18
CA PHE A 193 -12.12 -3.78 2.82
C PHE A 193 -13.25 -2.75 2.79
N GLY A 194 -14.27 -2.90 3.65
CA GLY A 194 -15.42 -1.99 3.68
C GLY A 194 -15.10 -0.55 4.06
N GLN A 195 -13.92 -0.31 4.63
CA GLN A 195 -13.42 1.02 4.98
C GLN A 195 -12.35 1.54 4.01
N SER A 196 -12.10 0.80 2.95
CA SER A 196 -11.16 1.18 1.89
C SER A 196 -11.86 1.97 0.77
N PHE A 197 -11.19 2.17 -0.33
CA PHE A 197 -11.71 2.86 -1.50
C PHE A 197 -12.50 1.90 -2.40
N SER A 198 -13.51 2.41 -3.14
CA SER A 198 -13.92 1.79 -4.39
C SER A 198 -12.91 2.11 -5.49
N ALA A 199 -12.98 1.39 -6.60
CA ALA A 199 -12.11 1.63 -7.74
C ALA A 199 -12.24 3.08 -8.25
N GLU A 200 -13.48 3.55 -8.38
CA GLU A 200 -13.81 4.89 -8.83
C GLU A 200 -13.31 5.94 -7.82
N ALA A 201 -13.60 5.76 -6.53
CA ALA A 201 -13.19 6.71 -5.49
C ALA A 201 -11.66 6.85 -5.38
N LEU A 202 -10.91 5.76 -5.62
CA LEU A 202 -9.44 5.82 -5.64
C LEU A 202 -8.94 6.56 -6.89
N ALA A 203 -9.53 6.28 -8.05
CA ALA A 203 -9.17 6.95 -9.30
C ALA A 203 -9.48 8.46 -9.23
N ASP A 204 -10.65 8.84 -8.71
CA ASP A 204 -11.04 10.24 -8.51
C ASP A 204 -10.08 10.95 -7.56
N ALA A 205 -9.75 10.33 -6.41
CA ALA A 205 -8.82 10.92 -5.45
C ALA A 205 -7.41 11.15 -6.07
N VAL A 206 -6.95 10.25 -6.93
CA VAL A 206 -5.69 10.40 -7.67
C VAL A 206 -5.77 11.52 -8.70
N ALA A 207 -6.87 11.61 -9.45
CA ALA A 207 -7.11 12.68 -10.42
C ALA A 207 -7.20 14.06 -9.74
N ASP A 208 -7.93 14.16 -8.63
CA ASP A 208 -8.09 15.40 -7.85
C ASP A 208 -6.75 15.91 -7.27
N ALA A 209 -5.80 15.02 -7.04
CA ALA A 209 -4.44 15.40 -6.62
C ALA A 209 -3.54 15.89 -7.76
N GLY A 210 -4.07 15.98 -9.00
CA GLY A 210 -3.38 16.53 -10.17
C GLY A 210 -2.75 15.52 -11.13
N PHE A 211 -2.92 14.22 -10.88
CA PHE A 211 -2.45 13.18 -11.78
C PHE A 211 -3.32 13.06 -13.03
N ARG A 212 -2.72 12.63 -14.14
CA ARG A 212 -3.35 12.49 -15.46
C ARG A 212 -3.34 11.03 -15.92
N ASP A 213 -4.10 10.75 -16.98
CA ASP A 213 -4.16 9.42 -17.61
C ASP A 213 -4.44 8.29 -16.59
N VAL A 214 -5.30 8.57 -15.62
CA VAL A 214 -5.64 7.67 -14.52
C VAL A 214 -6.29 6.41 -15.05
N LYS A 215 -5.62 5.28 -14.92
CA LYS A 215 -6.10 3.95 -15.30
C LYS A 215 -6.35 3.13 -14.05
N CYS A 216 -7.54 2.54 -13.97
CA CYS A 216 -7.94 1.71 -12.86
C CYS A 216 -8.15 0.27 -13.32
N LEU A 217 -7.56 -0.69 -12.62
CA LEU A 217 -7.63 -2.12 -12.91
C LEU A 217 -8.00 -2.89 -11.64
N ARG A 218 -9.00 -3.78 -11.74
CA ARG A 218 -9.28 -4.78 -10.71
C ARG A 218 -8.50 -6.05 -10.99
N VAL A 219 -7.92 -6.64 -9.97
CA VAL A 219 -7.18 -7.91 -10.08
C VAL A 219 -8.18 -9.07 -9.86
N PRO A 220 -8.47 -9.90 -10.87
CA PRO A 220 -9.56 -10.90 -10.77
C PRO A 220 -9.43 -11.88 -9.61
N THR A 221 -8.20 -12.24 -9.22
CA THR A 221 -7.89 -13.25 -8.19
C THR A 221 -7.45 -12.66 -6.86
N CYS A 222 -7.40 -11.33 -6.76
CA CYS A 222 -6.94 -10.61 -5.58
C CYS A 222 -7.92 -9.46 -5.31
N PRO A 223 -8.44 -9.29 -4.09
CA PRO A 223 -9.42 -8.26 -3.78
C PRO A 223 -8.74 -6.87 -3.65
N TYR A 224 -7.94 -6.51 -4.63
CA TYR A 224 -7.24 -5.24 -4.75
C TYR A 224 -7.62 -4.53 -6.04
N VAL A 225 -7.66 -3.23 -5.96
CA VAL A 225 -7.72 -2.32 -7.10
C VAL A 225 -6.35 -1.66 -7.28
N ILE A 226 -5.91 -1.57 -8.54
CA ILE A 226 -4.67 -0.90 -8.92
C ILE A 226 -5.04 0.36 -9.70
N VAL A 227 -4.47 1.48 -9.31
CA VAL A 227 -4.53 2.74 -10.06
C VAL A 227 -3.12 3.08 -10.54
N LYS A 228 -2.98 3.29 -11.85
CA LYS A 228 -1.78 3.78 -12.51
C LYS A 228 -2.06 5.15 -13.11
N ALA A 229 -1.21 6.12 -12.83
CA ALA A 229 -1.41 7.51 -13.27
C ALA A 229 -0.06 8.19 -13.49
N TRP A 230 -0.08 9.38 -14.12
CA TRP A 230 1.13 10.15 -14.42
C TRP A 230 1.01 11.60 -13.94
N LYS A 231 2.14 12.17 -13.50
CA LYS A 231 2.27 13.61 -13.23
C LYS A 231 2.34 14.41 -14.52
#